data_cdd63658402aa832b8534c4b574468c3
#
_entry.id   cdd63658402aa832b8534c4b574468c3
#
_cell.length_a   1.000
_cell.length_b   1.000
_cell.length_c   1.000
_cell.angle_alpha   90.00
_cell.angle_beta   90.00
_cell.angle_gamma   90.00
#
_symmetry.space_group_name_H-M   'P 1'
#
loop_
_entity.id
_entity.type
_entity.pdbx_description
1 polymer ?
#
loop_
_entity_poly.entity_id
_entity_poly.type
_entity_poly.pdbx_seq_one_letter_code
_entity_poly.pdbx_strand_id
1 'polypeptide(L)'
;MTEGAEDRADGGLTRRQWGRTVLAVGGALALTPFPAGPAVAARETGHRATLRHGTAREAGLLGDHLDQLVTDAEAFLAPSPRHPWYAGAVLLAGRGSTVALHRPIGMAVRYSAYDDKTDTGVEFPADQQIPAAEDTVYDLASVSKLFTSILAVQQMERGALELEATVASYLPEFAGGGKQDVTIRQLLTHTSGFRAWIPLYNAPTREGKLKLIWDEKPLNAPGTVYLYSDLNLISLQLVLEKITGRTLDVLLHDEITAPLGMSRTRYNPPASWKPRIAATEDARLPWSGLNRGLVWGEVHDENAYSLGGVAGHAGVFSCAWDLAILGRTLLNGGTYGKARILRQETVDLMFTDFNTAFPGDEHGLGFELYQHWYMGAMATPRTAGHTGFTGTSIVLDPTTDSFLVVLGNSVHPVRTWRSGSAPRVAAATNLARAVPVRPARGRTSWFSGTTNATTATLALPPLDTGAGPARLRCALWWDTEPQSDLLFLESSTDDGATWQPVPFTTVAPGEEPQEHPAGTATGWSGRVWHRLVAQVPQAPRLTLRWRYTTDRLYAGRGAYVDGQRVESGDRVFFDEARPADAARIEAVGWVASRD
;
A
#
# COMPACT_ATOMS: atom_id res chain seq x y z
N MET A 1 31.94 -7.46 1.94
CA MET A 1 31.83 -8.32 0.76
C MET A 1 30.57 -9.14 0.99
N THR A 2 29.58 -8.81 0.35
CA THR A 2 28.96 -9.31 -0.82
C THR A 2 27.73 -8.46 -1.10
N GLU A 3 27.73 -7.97 -2.27
CA GLU A 3 26.65 -7.45 -3.05
C GLU A 3 25.37 -8.28 -2.89
N GLY A 4 24.25 -7.56 -2.92
CA GLY A 4 22.94 -8.15 -2.89
C GLY A 4 22.78 -9.24 -3.92
N ALA A 5 22.26 -10.37 -3.48
CA ALA A 5 21.75 -11.39 -4.37
C ALA A 5 20.67 -10.76 -5.25
N GLU A 6 21.01 -10.57 -6.51
CA GLU A 6 20.08 -10.17 -7.56
C GLU A 6 19.00 -11.24 -7.65
N ASP A 7 17.76 -10.77 -7.52
CA ASP A 7 16.56 -11.54 -7.80
C ASP A 7 16.47 -11.81 -9.32
N ARG A 8 17.13 -12.88 -9.76
CA ARG A 8 17.07 -13.39 -11.13
C ARG A 8 16.41 -14.75 -11.16
N ALA A 9 15.11 -14.77 -11.00
CA ALA A 9 14.29 -15.88 -11.48
C ALA A 9 12.80 -15.57 -11.43
N ASP A 10 12.35 -14.72 -12.26
CA ASP A 10 11.00 -14.62 -12.85
C ASP A 10 10.92 -13.23 -13.49
N GLY A 11 11.14 -13.11 -14.77
CA GLY A 11 11.06 -11.98 -15.69
C GLY A 11 10.44 -10.63 -15.28
N GLY A 12 10.43 -10.28 -14.03
CA GLY A 12 9.92 -9.02 -13.46
C GLY A 12 11.01 -7.97 -13.44
N LEU A 13 10.73 -6.80 -13.98
CA LEU A 13 11.59 -5.63 -13.95
C LEU A 13 11.88 -5.22 -12.49
N THR A 14 13.15 -5.05 -12.16
CA THR A 14 13.56 -4.51 -10.86
C THR A 14 13.22 -3.01 -10.76
N ARG A 15 13.04 -2.46 -9.55
CA ARG A 15 12.82 -1.02 -9.27
C ARG A 15 13.71 -0.06 -10.10
N ARG A 16 14.91 -0.50 -10.52
CA ARG A 16 15.85 0.27 -11.35
C ARG A 16 15.48 0.33 -12.84
N GLN A 17 14.63 -0.54 -13.34
CA GLN A 17 14.27 -0.58 -14.76
C GLN A 17 13.09 0.34 -15.10
N TRP A 18 12.26 0.71 -14.13
CA TRP A 18 11.15 1.65 -14.30
C TRP A 18 11.59 3.09 -14.56
N GLY A 19 12.80 3.49 -14.12
CA GLY A 19 13.31 4.84 -14.24
C GLY A 19 14.03 5.19 -15.56
N ARG A 20 14.10 4.32 -16.57
CA ARG A 20 15.00 4.52 -17.73
C ARG A 20 14.36 4.63 -19.10
N THR A 21 13.05 4.74 -19.22
CA THR A 21 12.40 4.95 -20.52
C THR A 21 11.52 6.21 -20.50
N VAL A 22 12.09 7.34 -20.13
CA VAL A 22 11.51 8.65 -20.46
C VAL A 22 12.47 9.35 -21.41
N LEU A 23 12.16 9.31 -22.70
CA LEU A 23 12.76 10.18 -23.70
C LEU A 23 12.38 11.63 -23.38
N ALA A 24 13.41 12.47 -23.20
CA ALA A 24 13.29 13.90 -23.00
C ALA A 24 12.61 14.55 -24.21
N VAL A 25 11.38 15.03 -24.00
CA VAL A 25 10.82 16.13 -24.80
C VAL A 25 10.71 17.31 -23.85
N GLY A 26 11.61 18.28 -24.02
CA GLY A 26 11.63 19.51 -23.27
C GLY A 26 10.41 20.37 -23.54
N GLY A 27 9.63 20.61 -22.52
CA GLY A 27 8.60 21.64 -22.44
C GLY A 27 8.42 22.00 -20.98
N ALA A 28 8.90 23.20 -20.59
CA ALA A 28 8.70 23.73 -19.25
C ALA A 28 7.21 24.01 -19.03
N LEU A 29 6.52 23.09 -18.37
CA LEU A 29 5.20 23.34 -17.81
C LEU A 29 5.39 23.71 -16.34
N ALA A 30 5.04 24.94 -15.99
CA ALA A 30 4.95 25.42 -14.64
C ALA A 30 3.94 24.54 -13.87
N LEU A 31 4.41 23.78 -12.89
CA LEU A 31 3.58 23.01 -11.99
C LEU A 31 2.82 23.98 -11.08
N THR A 32 1.56 24.19 -11.36
CA THR A 32 0.63 24.74 -10.36
C THR A 32 0.37 23.66 -9.30
N PRO A 33 0.35 24.00 -8.00
CA PRO A 33 0.00 23.02 -6.96
C PRO A 33 -1.43 22.51 -7.22
N PHE A 34 -1.60 21.18 -7.14
CA PHE A 34 -2.92 20.57 -7.24
C PHE A 34 -3.87 21.22 -6.22
N PRO A 35 -5.05 21.70 -6.65
CA PRO A 35 -6.05 22.11 -5.69
C PRO A 35 -6.44 20.91 -4.84
N ALA A 36 -6.45 21.07 -3.52
CA ALA A 36 -7.02 20.09 -2.61
C ALA A 36 -8.43 19.75 -3.11
N GLY A 37 -8.67 18.51 -3.52
CA GLY A 37 -9.99 18.05 -3.93
C GLY A 37 -11.02 18.36 -2.84
N PRO A 38 -12.31 18.52 -3.17
CA PRO A 38 -13.31 18.85 -2.19
C PRO A 38 -13.25 17.87 -1.05
N ALA A 39 -12.95 18.37 0.14
CA ALA A 39 -13.03 17.59 1.37
C ALA A 39 -14.44 16.96 1.39
N VAL A 40 -14.52 15.63 1.31
CA VAL A 40 -15.75 14.92 1.63
C VAL A 40 -16.15 15.43 3.00
N ALA A 41 -17.25 16.17 3.05
CA ALA A 41 -17.73 16.79 4.28
C ALA A 41 -17.75 15.70 5.37
N ALA A 42 -16.79 15.79 6.29
CA ALA A 42 -16.67 14.87 7.41
C ALA A 42 -18.01 14.93 8.16
N ARG A 43 -18.74 13.84 8.17
CA ARG A 43 -19.89 13.70 9.06
C ARG A 43 -19.32 13.80 10.47
N GLU A 44 -19.65 14.89 11.17
CA GLU A 44 -19.18 15.20 12.54
C GLU A 44 -19.45 14.11 13.59
N THR A 45 -20.08 13.01 13.24
CA THR A 45 -20.43 11.89 14.11
C THR A 45 -19.43 10.71 14.09
N GLY A 46 -18.36 10.75 13.28
CA GLY A 46 -17.44 9.61 13.06
C GLY A 46 -16.14 9.61 13.89
N HIS A 47 -15.69 10.76 14.39
CA HIS A 47 -14.34 10.96 14.94
C HIS A 47 -14.02 10.26 16.28
N ARG A 48 -14.92 9.47 16.84
CA ARG A 48 -14.71 8.73 18.09
C ARG A 48 -15.02 7.24 17.97
N ALA A 49 -15.16 6.73 16.77
CA ALA A 49 -15.51 5.34 16.57
C ALA A 49 -14.37 4.41 17.01
N THR A 50 -14.70 3.41 17.80
CA THR A 50 -13.80 2.30 18.15
C THR A 50 -14.11 1.08 17.29
N LEU A 51 -13.13 0.21 17.11
CA LEU A 51 -13.31 -1.03 16.35
C LEU A 51 -14.25 -1.99 17.04
N ARG A 52 -15.04 -2.68 16.24
CA ARG A 52 -15.87 -3.81 16.62
C ARG A 52 -15.80 -4.91 15.56
N HIS A 53 -15.92 -6.15 15.98
CA HIS A 53 -16.15 -7.25 15.04
C HIS A 53 -17.54 -7.10 14.38
N GLY A 54 -17.63 -7.51 13.13
CA GLY A 54 -18.88 -7.54 12.38
C GLY A 54 -18.73 -8.34 11.09
N THR A 55 -19.78 -8.31 10.29
CA THR A 55 -19.84 -9.01 8.99
C THR A 55 -19.37 -8.11 7.85
N ALA A 56 -19.02 -8.71 6.71
CA ALA A 56 -18.77 -7.97 5.47
C ALA A 56 -19.91 -6.99 5.15
N ARG A 57 -21.16 -7.43 5.29
CA ARG A 57 -22.36 -6.62 5.06
C ARG A 57 -22.42 -5.40 5.98
N GLU A 58 -22.11 -5.55 7.26
CA GLU A 58 -22.10 -4.43 8.22
C GLU A 58 -20.98 -3.44 7.94
N ALA A 59 -19.86 -3.91 7.39
CA ALA A 59 -18.78 -3.08 6.90
C ALA A 59 -19.06 -2.44 5.52
N GLY A 60 -20.17 -2.83 4.87
CA GLY A 60 -20.48 -2.41 3.50
C GLY A 60 -19.49 -2.98 2.47
N LEU A 61 -19.02 -4.20 2.70
CA LEU A 61 -18.09 -4.94 1.86
C LEU A 61 -18.78 -6.15 1.21
N LEU A 62 -18.26 -6.60 0.08
CA LEU A 62 -18.66 -7.83 -0.63
C LEU A 62 -17.97 -9.03 0.04
N GLY A 63 -18.76 -9.98 0.56
CA GLY A 63 -18.25 -11.14 1.29
C GLY A 63 -17.36 -12.05 0.45
N ASP A 64 -17.74 -12.30 -0.80
CA ASP A 64 -17.04 -13.21 -1.70
C ASP A 64 -15.55 -12.81 -1.89
N HIS A 65 -15.25 -11.52 -1.92
CA HIS A 65 -13.87 -11.06 -2.00
C HIS A 65 -13.10 -11.22 -0.69
N LEU A 66 -13.76 -11.16 0.48
CA LEU A 66 -13.12 -11.47 1.74
C LEU A 66 -12.86 -12.98 1.89
N ASP A 67 -13.74 -13.82 1.39
CA ASP A 67 -13.54 -15.27 1.34
C ASP A 67 -12.40 -15.61 0.36
N GLN A 68 -12.31 -14.94 -0.78
CA GLN A 68 -11.20 -15.08 -1.70
C GLN A 68 -9.87 -14.62 -1.10
N LEU A 69 -9.87 -13.54 -0.30
CA LEU A 69 -8.68 -13.09 0.44
C LEU A 69 -8.12 -14.20 1.32
N VAL A 70 -8.99 -14.91 2.05
CA VAL A 70 -8.57 -16.03 2.90
C VAL A 70 -8.06 -17.20 2.05
N THR A 71 -8.78 -17.55 0.98
CA THR A 71 -8.40 -18.63 0.06
C THR A 71 -7.02 -18.40 -0.55
N ASP A 72 -6.78 -17.19 -1.06
CA ASP A 72 -5.48 -16.81 -1.62
C ASP A 72 -4.37 -16.86 -0.57
N ALA A 73 -4.65 -16.35 0.64
CA ALA A 73 -3.69 -16.37 1.74
C ALA A 73 -3.33 -17.80 2.18
N GLU A 74 -4.31 -18.71 2.26
CA GLU A 74 -4.07 -20.12 2.58
C GLU A 74 -3.25 -20.84 1.50
N ALA A 75 -3.42 -20.46 0.22
CA ALA A 75 -2.63 -21.01 -0.87
C ALA A 75 -1.12 -20.72 -0.71
N PHE A 76 -0.75 -19.61 -0.09
CA PHE A 76 0.65 -19.25 0.17
C PHE A 76 1.31 -20.07 1.30
N LEU A 77 0.57 -20.89 2.05
CA LEU A 77 1.11 -21.86 3.00
C LEU A 77 1.73 -23.07 2.30
N ALA A 78 1.36 -23.33 1.06
CA ALA A 78 1.92 -24.39 0.23
C ALA A 78 3.20 -23.93 -0.50
N PRO A 79 4.12 -24.85 -0.83
CA PRO A 79 5.26 -24.53 -1.67
C PRO A 79 4.87 -23.94 -3.02
N SER A 80 5.46 -22.80 -3.40
CA SER A 80 5.15 -22.13 -4.66
C SER A 80 6.36 -21.33 -5.19
N PRO A 81 7.14 -21.85 -6.12
CA PRO A 81 7.18 -23.24 -6.59
C PRO A 81 7.91 -24.20 -5.62
N ARG A 82 8.83 -23.70 -4.78
CA ARG A 82 9.72 -24.54 -3.97
C ARG A 82 9.45 -24.45 -2.48
N HIS A 83 9.20 -23.24 -1.97
CA HIS A 83 8.97 -22.97 -0.56
C HIS A 83 7.64 -22.25 -0.32
N PRO A 84 7.03 -22.36 0.87
CA PRO A 84 5.89 -21.54 1.25
C PRO A 84 6.30 -20.07 1.39
N TRP A 85 5.36 -19.16 1.22
CA TRP A 85 5.60 -17.72 1.43
C TRP A 85 5.72 -17.34 2.90
N TYR A 86 5.13 -18.12 3.78
CA TYR A 86 5.21 -18.01 5.24
C TYR A 86 4.79 -19.34 5.88
N ALA A 87 5.20 -19.57 7.13
CA ALA A 87 4.71 -20.72 7.90
C ALA A 87 3.29 -20.48 8.40
N GLY A 88 2.92 -19.24 8.65
CA GLY A 88 1.57 -18.82 9.03
C GLY A 88 1.42 -17.31 9.01
N ALA A 89 0.17 -16.86 9.15
CA ALA A 89 -0.16 -15.44 9.19
C ALA A 89 -1.44 -15.16 9.98
N VAL A 90 -1.64 -13.89 10.35
CA VAL A 90 -2.92 -13.34 10.80
C VAL A 90 -3.33 -12.23 9.84
N LEU A 91 -4.54 -12.35 9.29
CA LEU A 91 -5.16 -11.42 8.37
C LEU A 91 -6.26 -10.64 9.09
N LEU A 92 -6.25 -9.32 9.00
CA LEU A 92 -7.31 -8.50 9.54
C LEU A 92 -7.68 -7.42 8.52
N ALA A 93 -8.96 -7.38 8.15
CA ALA A 93 -9.48 -6.40 7.20
C ALA A 93 -10.77 -5.77 7.71
N GLY A 94 -10.92 -4.48 7.48
CA GLY A 94 -12.09 -3.75 7.93
C GLY A 94 -12.35 -2.48 7.15
N ARG A 95 -13.54 -1.89 7.40
CA ARG A 95 -13.97 -0.62 6.84
C ARG A 95 -14.77 0.16 7.87
N GLY A 96 -14.56 1.46 7.96
CA GLY A 96 -15.14 2.27 9.04
C GLY A 96 -14.71 1.74 10.40
N SER A 97 -15.63 1.54 11.31
CA SER A 97 -15.40 0.95 12.63
C SER A 97 -15.55 -0.57 12.69
N THR A 98 -15.81 -1.24 11.55
CA THR A 98 -16.12 -2.67 11.52
C THR A 98 -14.94 -3.49 10.99
N VAL A 99 -14.42 -4.40 11.81
CA VAL A 99 -13.50 -5.47 11.40
C VAL A 99 -14.35 -6.60 10.83
N ALA A 100 -14.31 -6.76 9.51
CA ALA A 100 -15.10 -7.75 8.77
C ALA A 100 -14.39 -9.10 8.61
N LEU A 101 -13.07 -9.10 8.74
CA LEU A 101 -12.23 -10.29 8.69
C LEU A 101 -11.16 -10.19 9.78
N HIS A 102 -11.03 -11.25 10.58
CA HIS A 102 -9.90 -11.47 11.49
C HIS A 102 -9.62 -12.97 11.49
N ARG A 103 -8.60 -13.40 10.74
CA ARG A 103 -8.38 -14.81 10.43
C ARG A 103 -6.91 -15.21 10.63
N PRO A 104 -6.59 -16.09 11.58
CA PRO A 104 -5.30 -16.76 11.66
C PRO A 104 -5.26 -17.94 10.68
N ILE A 105 -4.10 -18.18 10.08
CA ILE A 105 -3.83 -19.31 9.18
C ILE A 105 -2.43 -19.88 9.44
N GLY A 106 -2.25 -21.20 9.26
CA GLY A 106 -0.96 -21.86 9.42
C GLY A 106 -0.40 -21.83 10.84
N MET A 107 0.94 -21.74 10.96
CA MET A 107 1.67 -21.90 12.22
C MET A 107 2.44 -20.63 12.61
N ALA A 108 2.28 -20.18 13.84
CA ALA A 108 3.13 -19.16 14.44
C ALA A 108 4.55 -19.69 14.68
N VAL A 109 4.68 -20.97 15.02
CA VAL A 109 5.96 -21.67 15.19
C VAL A 109 5.85 -23.03 14.53
N ARG A 110 6.65 -23.29 13.50
CA ARG A 110 6.65 -24.56 12.77
C ARG A 110 8.02 -25.22 12.78
N TYR A 111 9.08 -24.46 12.54
CA TYR A 111 10.43 -24.98 12.34
C TYR A 111 11.32 -24.71 13.55
N SER A 112 12.15 -25.69 13.90
CA SER A 112 13.16 -25.59 14.96
C SER A 112 14.50 -25.06 14.41
N ALA A 113 14.78 -25.30 13.12
CA ALA A 113 16.01 -24.92 12.45
C ALA A 113 15.83 -24.89 10.92
N TYR A 114 16.85 -24.42 10.23
CA TYR A 114 17.00 -24.53 8.79
C TYR A 114 18.22 -25.40 8.44
N ASP A 115 18.04 -26.36 7.54
CA ASP A 115 19.13 -27.18 6.98
C ASP A 115 19.55 -26.60 5.62
N ASP A 116 20.72 -25.97 5.59
CA ASP A 116 21.28 -25.32 4.39
C ASP A 116 21.78 -26.30 3.33
N LYS A 117 22.02 -27.57 3.70
CA LYS A 117 22.46 -28.60 2.77
C LYS A 117 21.33 -29.14 1.90
N THR A 118 20.16 -29.25 2.48
CA THR A 118 18.95 -29.75 1.80
C THR A 118 18.00 -28.63 1.39
N ASP A 119 18.25 -27.40 1.83
CA ASP A 119 17.38 -26.22 1.67
C ASP A 119 15.96 -26.50 2.21
N THR A 120 15.89 -27.08 3.41
CA THR A 120 14.63 -27.46 4.06
C THR A 120 14.53 -26.93 5.49
N GLY A 121 13.30 -26.65 5.94
CA GLY A 121 13.02 -26.37 7.35
C GLY A 121 12.97 -27.66 8.16
N VAL A 122 13.67 -27.69 9.29
CA VAL A 122 13.59 -28.78 10.26
C VAL A 122 12.37 -28.49 11.14
N GLU A 123 11.31 -29.26 10.97
CA GLU A 123 10.08 -29.05 11.74
C GLU A 123 10.23 -29.44 13.21
N PHE A 124 9.56 -28.70 14.08
CA PHE A 124 9.29 -29.21 15.43
C PHE A 124 8.39 -30.45 15.36
N PRO A 125 8.45 -31.38 16.34
CA PRO A 125 7.40 -32.39 16.54
C PRO A 125 6.02 -31.73 16.54
N ALA A 126 5.01 -32.42 16.00
CA ALA A 126 3.68 -31.84 15.80
C ALA A 126 3.03 -31.27 17.08
N ASP A 127 3.32 -31.86 18.21
CA ASP A 127 2.87 -31.43 19.55
C ASP A 127 3.62 -30.19 20.10
N GLN A 128 4.71 -29.80 19.46
CA GLN A 128 5.49 -28.61 19.80
C GLN A 128 5.30 -27.48 18.79
N GLN A 129 4.64 -27.73 17.67
CA GLN A 129 4.26 -26.68 16.73
C GLN A 129 3.14 -25.82 17.32
N ILE A 130 3.20 -24.51 17.10
CA ILE A 130 2.21 -23.57 17.64
C ILE A 130 1.41 -23.00 16.48
N PRO A 131 0.09 -23.26 16.39
CA PRO A 131 -0.76 -22.67 15.37
C PRO A 131 -0.84 -21.13 15.56
N ALA A 132 -1.03 -20.40 14.47
CA ALA A 132 -1.37 -18.99 14.53
C ALA A 132 -2.76 -18.83 15.18
N ALA A 133 -2.91 -17.79 15.99
CA ALA A 133 -4.16 -17.41 16.65
C ALA A 133 -4.43 -15.92 16.40
N GLU A 134 -5.67 -15.46 16.54
CA GLU A 134 -6.03 -14.05 16.34
C GLU A 134 -5.17 -13.10 17.19
N ASP A 135 -4.74 -13.55 18.35
CA ASP A 135 -3.93 -12.79 19.29
C ASP A 135 -2.41 -13.09 19.19
N THR A 136 -1.97 -13.83 18.18
CA THR A 136 -0.54 -14.05 17.93
C THR A 136 0.17 -12.71 17.73
N VAL A 137 1.29 -12.57 18.45
CA VAL A 137 2.14 -11.38 18.41
C VAL A 137 3.28 -11.61 17.42
N TYR A 138 3.56 -10.61 16.61
CA TYR A 138 4.61 -10.65 15.61
C TYR A 138 5.67 -9.57 15.84
N ASP A 139 6.91 -9.87 15.55
CA ASP A 139 7.93 -8.85 15.34
C ASP A 139 7.57 -8.07 14.07
N LEU A 140 7.30 -6.79 14.23
CA LEU A 140 6.83 -5.93 13.15
C LEU A 140 7.93 -5.52 12.18
N ALA A 141 9.20 -5.74 12.52
CA ALA A 141 10.34 -5.25 11.76
C ALA A 141 10.14 -3.76 11.39
N SER A 142 10.26 -3.38 10.13
CA SER A 142 10.20 -1.98 9.69
C SER A 142 8.85 -1.29 9.88
N VAL A 143 7.73 -1.99 10.11
CA VAL A 143 6.48 -1.34 10.52
C VAL A 143 6.65 -0.58 11.85
N SER A 144 7.69 -0.92 12.64
CA SER A 144 8.11 -0.14 13.84
C SER A 144 8.40 1.33 13.53
N LYS A 145 8.84 1.65 12.30
CA LYS A 145 9.15 3.02 11.87
C LYS A 145 7.94 3.94 11.96
N LEU A 146 6.72 3.39 11.78
CA LEU A 146 5.48 4.17 11.90
C LEU A 146 5.31 4.73 13.32
N PHE A 147 5.63 3.95 14.34
CA PHE A 147 5.55 4.40 15.74
C PHE A 147 6.57 5.49 16.03
N THR A 148 7.81 5.33 15.57
CA THR A 148 8.86 6.35 15.70
C THR A 148 8.47 7.65 14.99
N SER A 149 7.88 7.55 13.80
CA SER A 149 7.40 8.70 13.02
C SER A 149 6.22 9.41 13.71
N ILE A 150 5.26 8.65 14.27
CA ILE A 150 4.15 9.21 15.06
C ILE A 150 4.70 9.97 16.29
N LEU A 151 5.66 9.41 17.00
CA LEU A 151 6.31 10.08 18.13
C LEU A 151 7.01 11.39 17.69
N ALA A 152 7.65 11.39 16.53
CA ALA A 152 8.29 12.60 15.99
C ALA A 152 7.27 13.69 15.68
N VAL A 153 6.18 13.36 14.98
CA VAL A 153 5.16 14.37 14.66
C VAL A 153 4.36 14.82 15.89
N GLN A 154 4.28 14.01 16.96
CA GLN A 154 3.77 14.46 18.27
C GLN A 154 4.67 15.53 18.89
N GLN A 155 6.00 15.38 18.77
CA GLN A 155 6.93 16.41 19.25
C GLN A 155 6.85 17.68 18.39
N MET A 156 6.53 17.56 17.09
CA MET A 156 6.22 18.72 16.25
C MET A 156 4.95 19.44 16.73
N GLU A 157 3.88 18.74 17.05
CA GLU A 157 2.65 19.32 17.58
C GLU A 157 2.88 20.10 18.89
N ARG A 158 3.88 19.69 19.66
CA ARG A 158 4.30 20.33 20.94
C ARG A 158 5.29 21.47 20.72
N GLY A 159 5.78 21.68 19.49
CA GLY A 159 6.80 22.69 19.17
C GLY A 159 8.21 22.33 19.64
N ALA A 160 8.46 21.05 20.00
CA ALA A 160 9.76 20.57 20.43
C ALA A 160 10.63 20.06 19.28
N LEU A 161 10.02 19.81 18.10
CA LEU A 161 10.68 19.34 16.89
C LEU A 161 10.16 20.12 15.68
N GLU A 162 11.05 20.48 14.75
CA GLU A 162 10.71 21.18 13.51
C GLU A 162 11.17 20.36 12.30
N LEU A 163 10.30 20.20 11.27
CA LEU A 163 10.60 19.39 10.09
C LEU A 163 11.83 19.85 9.32
N GLU A 164 11.98 21.16 9.15
CA GLU A 164 13.08 21.75 8.37
C GLU A 164 14.33 22.05 9.22
N ALA A 165 14.26 21.82 10.53
CA ALA A 165 15.44 21.90 11.38
C ALA A 165 16.42 20.79 11.04
N THR A 166 17.71 21.08 11.13
CA THR A 166 18.75 20.07 10.92
C THR A 166 18.84 19.12 12.10
N VAL A 167 19.14 17.87 11.85
CA VAL A 167 19.39 16.86 12.89
C VAL A 167 20.52 17.33 13.82
N ALA A 168 21.54 17.98 13.26
CA ALA A 168 22.67 18.52 13.98
C ALA A 168 22.28 19.61 15.00
N SER A 169 21.17 20.31 14.81
CA SER A 169 20.69 21.31 15.80
C SER A 169 20.19 20.65 17.10
N TYR A 170 19.75 19.40 17.03
CA TYR A 170 19.34 18.59 18.20
C TYR A 170 20.47 17.70 18.71
N LEU A 171 21.29 17.17 17.80
CA LEU A 171 22.40 16.25 18.05
C LEU A 171 23.68 16.80 17.40
N PRO A 172 24.47 17.65 18.10
CA PRO A 172 25.68 18.24 17.52
C PRO A 172 26.69 17.20 17.01
N GLU A 173 26.73 16.01 17.61
CA GLU A 173 27.59 14.89 17.20
C GLU A 173 27.28 14.40 15.80
N PHE A 174 26.07 14.66 15.31
CA PHE A 174 25.62 14.28 13.97
C PHE A 174 26.22 15.15 12.86
N ALA A 175 26.74 16.32 13.16
CA ALA A 175 27.22 17.31 12.18
C ALA A 175 28.40 16.83 11.31
N GLY A 176 29.10 15.76 11.72
CA GLY A 176 30.28 15.24 10.99
C GLY A 176 29.95 14.62 9.63
N GLY A 177 30.98 14.47 8.76
CA GLY A 177 30.91 13.64 7.57
C GLY A 177 30.02 14.16 6.42
N GLY A 178 29.63 15.45 6.44
CA GLY A 178 28.76 16.05 5.42
C GLY A 178 27.26 15.93 5.72
N LYS A 179 26.90 15.66 7.00
CA LYS A 179 25.52 15.49 7.47
C LYS A 179 24.93 16.74 8.12
N GLN A 180 25.69 17.81 8.25
CA GLN A 180 25.28 19.02 8.97
C GLN A 180 23.94 19.62 8.48
N ASP A 181 23.60 19.41 7.21
CA ASP A 181 22.42 19.98 6.56
C ASP A 181 21.25 18.98 6.45
N VAL A 182 21.40 17.75 6.95
CA VAL A 182 20.32 16.76 6.93
C VAL A 182 19.20 17.21 7.86
N THR A 183 17.98 17.34 7.35
CA THR A 183 16.80 17.77 8.10
C THR A 183 16.00 16.60 8.68
N ILE A 184 15.15 16.90 9.67
CA ILE A 184 14.19 15.92 10.24
C ILE A 184 13.25 15.40 9.16
N ARG A 185 12.77 16.26 8.24
CA ARG A 185 11.95 15.84 7.10
C ARG A 185 12.67 14.80 6.25
N GLN A 186 13.94 15.01 5.94
CA GLN A 186 14.72 14.09 5.11
C GLN A 186 14.94 12.72 5.79
N LEU A 187 14.98 12.66 7.13
CA LEU A 187 14.95 11.38 7.85
C LEU A 187 13.60 10.67 7.67
N LEU A 188 12.49 11.39 7.85
CA LEU A 188 11.13 10.85 7.78
C LEU A 188 10.72 10.42 6.36
N THR A 189 11.34 10.98 5.32
CA THR A 189 11.01 10.74 3.91
C THR A 189 12.07 9.94 3.16
N HIS A 190 13.10 9.44 3.85
CA HIS A 190 14.21 8.67 3.28
C HIS A 190 14.98 9.39 2.15
N THR A 191 15.12 10.72 2.28
CA THR A 191 15.88 11.57 1.35
C THR A 191 17.16 12.17 1.95
N SER A 192 17.62 11.61 3.07
CA SER A 192 18.87 12.03 3.74
C SER A 192 20.15 11.73 2.97
N GLY A 193 20.09 10.82 1.98
CA GLY A 193 21.25 10.36 1.23
C GLY A 193 22.06 9.25 1.91
N PHE A 194 21.62 8.76 3.09
CA PHE A 194 22.29 7.65 3.76
C PHE A 194 22.17 6.34 2.98
N ARG A 195 23.19 5.46 3.15
CA ARG A 195 23.04 4.06 2.72
C ARG A 195 21.93 3.37 3.51
N ALA A 196 21.35 2.32 2.93
CA ALA A 196 20.21 1.64 3.50
C ALA A 196 20.49 1.10 4.92
N TRP A 197 21.69 0.63 5.17
CA TRP A 197 22.03 -0.11 6.37
C TRP A 197 23.57 -0.18 6.61
N ILE A 198 24.02 -0.25 7.87
CA ILE A 198 25.39 -0.55 8.28
C ILE A 198 25.37 -1.53 9.47
N PRO A 199 26.39 -2.41 9.62
CA PRO A 199 26.41 -3.42 10.68
C PRO A 199 26.82 -2.83 12.03
N LEU A 200 25.89 -2.18 12.75
CA LEU A 200 26.16 -1.60 14.06
C LEU A 200 26.60 -2.64 15.09
N TYR A 201 26.11 -3.87 14.93
CA TYR A 201 26.46 -5.00 15.81
C TYR A 201 27.95 -5.38 15.78
N ASN A 202 28.72 -4.90 14.80
CA ASN A 202 30.17 -5.10 14.79
C ASN A 202 30.90 -4.30 15.88
N ALA A 203 30.27 -3.24 16.41
CA ALA A 203 30.83 -2.50 17.55
C ALA A 203 30.35 -3.13 18.87
N PRO A 204 31.26 -3.39 19.84
CA PRO A 204 30.91 -4.11 21.07
C PRO A 204 30.14 -3.25 22.08
N THR A 205 30.28 -1.94 22.04
CA THR A 205 29.64 -1.01 23.00
C THR A 205 28.60 -0.14 22.33
N ARG A 206 27.66 0.42 23.12
CA ARG A 206 26.66 1.38 22.62
C ARG A 206 27.33 2.62 22.01
N GLU A 207 28.36 3.15 22.68
CA GLU A 207 29.14 4.31 22.21
C GLU A 207 29.82 4.02 20.88
N GLY A 208 30.39 2.81 20.72
CA GLY A 208 30.98 2.36 19.46
C GLY A 208 29.94 2.28 18.33
N LYS A 209 28.74 1.77 18.61
CA LYS A 209 27.65 1.73 17.64
C LYS A 209 27.19 3.12 17.22
N LEU A 210 27.00 4.03 18.19
CA LEU A 210 26.67 5.43 17.90
C LEU A 210 27.78 6.10 17.10
N LYS A 211 29.04 5.83 17.42
CA LYS A 211 30.17 6.35 16.64
C LYS A 211 30.12 5.93 15.17
N LEU A 212 29.69 4.72 14.85
CA LEU A 212 29.50 4.30 13.46
C LEU A 212 28.46 5.18 12.74
N ILE A 213 27.39 5.61 13.45
CA ILE A 213 26.39 6.53 12.90
C ILE A 213 26.96 7.94 12.75
N TRP A 214 27.74 8.41 13.74
CA TRP A 214 28.37 9.73 13.67
C TRP A 214 29.43 9.83 12.56
N ASP A 215 30.15 8.75 12.30
CA ASP A 215 31.19 8.68 11.27
C ASP A 215 30.63 8.37 9.86
N GLU A 216 29.37 7.91 9.78
CA GLU A 216 28.74 7.59 8.50
C GLU A 216 28.64 8.83 7.61
N LYS A 217 28.95 8.62 6.32
CA LYS A 217 28.87 9.67 5.29
C LYS A 217 27.70 9.37 4.36
N PRO A 218 26.88 10.36 4.02
CA PRO A 218 25.86 10.18 2.99
C PRO A 218 26.49 9.71 1.68
N LEU A 219 25.83 8.78 0.98
CA LEU A 219 26.21 8.35 -0.37
C LEU A 219 25.84 9.41 -1.42
N ASN A 220 24.81 10.20 -1.11
CA ASN A 220 24.29 11.25 -1.97
C ASN A 220 24.07 12.52 -1.16
N ALA A 221 24.04 13.66 -1.82
CA ALA A 221 23.68 14.91 -1.16
C ALA A 221 22.25 14.83 -0.59
N PRO A 222 21.97 15.35 0.60
CA PRO A 222 20.64 15.35 1.18
C PRO A 222 19.61 15.97 0.24
N GLY A 223 18.45 15.34 0.10
CA GLY A 223 17.35 15.79 -0.75
C GLY A 223 17.49 15.48 -2.26
N THR A 224 18.56 14.82 -2.71
CA THR A 224 18.80 14.58 -4.14
C THR A 224 18.35 13.22 -4.65
N VAL A 225 18.16 12.24 -3.75
CA VAL A 225 17.69 10.90 -4.08
C VAL A 225 16.78 10.37 -2.97
N TYR A 226 15.85 9.51 -3.34
CA TYR A 226 15.20 8.62 -2.39
C TYR A 226 16.08 7.38 -2.19
N LEU A 227 16.41 7.09 -0.94
CA LEU A 227 17.09 5.85 -0.56
C LEU A 227 16.61 5.41 0.81
N TYR A 228 15.76 4.38 0.83
CA TYR A 228 15.27 3.82 2.08
C TYR A 228 16.41 3.43 3.00
N SER A 229 16.41 3.95 4.23
CA SER A 229 17.52 3.78 5.18
C SER A 229 17.03 3.60 6.61
N ASP A 230 17.50 2.54 7.26
CA ASP A 230 17.29 2.28 8.69
C ASP A 230 17.99 3.34 9.56
N LEU A 231 19.11 3.88 9.08
CA LEU A 231 19.87 4.91 9.80
C LEU A 231 19.05 6.18 10.05
N ASN A 232 18.11 6.49 9.16
CA ASN A 232 17.20 7.62 9.32
C ASN A 232 16.39 7.51 10.61
N LEU A 233 15.75 6.36 10.82
CA LEU A 233 14.88 6.18 11.98
C LEU A 233 15.65 5.90 13.26
N ILE A 234 16.85 5.34 13.17
CA ILE A 234 17.77 5.26 14.32
C ILE A 234 18.21 6.67 14.74
N SER A 235 18.57 7.53 13.78
CA SER A 235 18.94 8.92 14.06
C SER A 235 17.76 9.69 14.65
N LEU A 236 16.56 9.50 14.11
CA LEU A 236 15.33 10.12 14.63
C LEU A 236 15.01 9.68 16.06
N GLN A 237 15.19 8.38 16.38
CA GLN A 237 15.12 7.91 17.78
C GLN A 237 16.04 8.70 18.69
N LEU A 238 17.31 8.87 18.30
CA LEU A 238 18.28 9.58 19.14
C LEU A 238 17.90 11.06 19.36
N VAL A 239 17.30 11.69 18.33
CA VAL A 239 16.73 13.04 18.48
C VAL A 239 15.58 13.03 19.49
N LEU A 240 14.63 12.09 19.34
CA LEU A 240 13.48 11.96 20.25
C LEU A 240 13.91 11.72 21.71
N GLU A 241 14.85 10.80 21.93
CA GLU A 241 15.40 10.52 23.25
C GLU A 241 16.12 11.77 23.85
N LYS A 242 16.82 12.53 23.01
CA LYS A 242 17.51 13.75 23.43
C LYS A 242 16.57 14.87 23.86
N ILE A 243 15.53 15.15 23.05
CA ILE A 243 14.63 16.29 23.33
C ILE A 243 13.62 15.98 24.44
N THR A 244 13.28 14.69 24.65
CA THR A 244 12.30 14.29 25.66
C THR A 244 12.95 13.84 26.99
N GLY A 245 14.22 13.44 26.96
CA GLY A 245 14.89 12.82 28.10
C GLY A 245 14.38 11.42 28.46
N ARG A 246 13.61 10.77 27.55
CA ARG A 246 12.94 9.49 27.76
C ARG A 246 13.37 8.49 26.67
N THR A 247 13.46 7.20 26.99
CA THR A 247 13.76 6.16 26.01
C THR A 247 12.58 5.90 25.08
N LEU A 248 12.87 5.40 23.87
CA LEU A 248 11.85 5.23 22.82
C LEU A 248 10.73 4.26 23.23
N ASP A 249 11.04 3.21 23.98
CA ASP A 249 10.06 2.25 24.49
C ASP A 249 9.10 2.87 25.52
N VAL A 250 9.60 3.75 26.37
CA VAL A 250 8.78 4.53 27.32
C VAL A 250 7.89 5.52 26.57
N LEU A 251 8.44 6.21 25.55
CA LEU A 251 7.66 7.10 24.69
C LEU A 251 6.55 6.34 23.96
N LEU A 252 6.86 5.17 23.35
CA LEU A 252 5.88 4.32 22.69
C LEU A 252 4.73 3.96 23.63
N HIS A 253 5.07 3.50 24.83
CA HIS A 253 4.08 3.09 25.83
C HIS A 253 3.17 4.26 26.23
N ASP A 254 3.76 5.36 26.70
CA ASP A 254 2.99 6.42 27.33
C ASP A 254 2.25 7.33 26.34
N GLU A 255 2.79 7.50 25.12
CA GLU A 255 2.25 8.44 24.13
C GLU A 255 1.35 7.77 23.08
N ILE A 256 1.47 6.44 22.90
CA ILE A 256 0.71 5.73 21.87
C ILE A 256 -0.05 4.54 22.45
N THR A 257 0.65 3.53 22.99
CA THR A 257 0.00 2.24 23.24
C THR A 257 -0.92 2.25 24.46
N ALA A 258 -0.54 2.90 25.54
CA ALA A 258 -1.38 3.01 26.73
C ALA A 258 -2.64 3.89 26.48
N PRO A 259 -2.55 5.08 25.88
CA PRO A 259 -3.73 5.88 25.55
C PRO A 259 -4.72 5.17 24.62
N LEU A 260 -4.22 4.37 23.66
CA LEU A 260 -5.04 3.64 22.68
C LEU A 260 -5.52 2.28 23.18
N GLY A 261 -5.01 1.79 24.31
CA GLY A 261 -5.32 0.47 24.83
C GLY A 261 -4.69 -0.69 24.03
N MET A 262 -3.58 -0.44 23.33
CA MET A 262 -2.83 -1.42 22.56
C MET A 262 -1.95 -2.29 23.48
N SER A 263 -2.57 -3.16 24.23
CA SER A 263 -1.92 -3.89 25.35
C SER A 263 -0.91 -4.96 24.90
N ARG A 264 -0.92 -5.32 23.61
CA ARG A 264 0.01 -6.31 23.02
C ARG A 264 1.06 -5.69 22.12
N THR A 265 1.22 -4.37 22.17
CA THR A 265 2.19 -3.61 21.36
C THR A 265 3.28 -3.03 22.26
N ARG A 266 4.53 -3.48 22.07
CA ARG A 266 5.66 -3.01 22.84
C ARG A 266 7.01 -3.44 22.27
N TYR A 267 8.06 -2.79 22.69
CA TYR A 267 9.43 -3.30 22.62
C TYR A 267 9.65 -4.40 23.67
N ASN A 268 10.57 -5.29 23.40
CA ASN A 268 11.04 -6.31 24.36
C ASN A 268 9.89 -7.01 25.11
N PRO A 269 9.08 -7.84 24.43
CA PRO A 269 7.98 -8.54 25.08
C PRO A 269 8.49 -9.43 26.21
N PRO A 270 7.74 -9.56 27.32
CA PRO A 270 8.17 -10.38 28.45
C PRO A 270 8.26 -11.86 28.04
N ALA A 271 9.17 -12.61 28.65
CA ALA A 271 9.39 -14.02 28.34
C ALA A 271 8.11 -14.88 28.43
N SER A 272 7.17 -14.49 29.29
CA SER A 272 5.86 -15.15 29.42
C SER A 272 4.99 -15.06 28.15
N TRP A 273 5.28 -14.13 27.23
CA TRP A 273 4.58 -14.02 25.95
C TRP A 273 5.14 -14.96 24.88
N LYS A 274 6.32 -15.54 25.07
CA LYS A 274 6.97 -16.38 24.05
C LYS A 274 6.05 -17.39 23.38
N PRO A 275 5.15 -18.13 24.08
CA PRO A 275 4.23 -19.07 23.44
C PRO A 275 3.17 -18.41 22.52
N ARG A 276 3.00 -17.08 22.60
CA ARG A 276 2.07 -16.30 21.78
C ARG A 276 2.77 -15.49 20.69
N ILE A 277 4.10 -15.59 20.60
CA ILE A 277 4.89 -14.85 19.62
C ILE A 277 5.22 -15.78 18.46
N ALA A 278 5.04 -15.30 17.24
CA ALA A 278 5.48 -16.01 16.05
C ALA A 278 7.01 -16.06 15.99
N ALA A 279 7.57 -17.24 15.68
CA ALA A 279 9.00 -17.37 15.44
C ALA A 279 9.36 -16.69 14.10
N THR A 280 10.57 -16.14 14.06
CA THR A 280 11.12 -15.51 12.86
C THR A 280 12.14 -16.44 12.21
N GLU A 281 13.42 -16.25 12.36
CA GLU A 281 14.45 -16.90 11.58
C GLU A 281 15.33 -17.82 12.45
N ASP A 282 15.83 -18.90 11.87
CA ASP A 282 17.01 -19.59 12.39
C ASP A 282 18.24 -18.78 11.93
N ALA A 283 18.56 -17.73 12.70
CA ALA A 283 19.56 -16.73 12.35
C ALA A 283 20.97 -17.25 12.55
N ARG A 284 21.62 -17.67 11.48
CA ARG A 284 22.99 -18.20 11.47
C ARG A 284 23.78 -17.64 10.29
N LEU A 285 25.10 -17.69 10.39
CA LEU A 285 25.97 -17.44 9.25
C LEU A 285 25.79 -18.55 8.19
N PRO A 286 25.83 -18.25 6.89
CA PRO A 286 26.18 -16.95 6.28
C PRO A 286 24.96 -16.03 6.00
N TRP A 287 23.70 -16.45 6.22
CA TRP A 287 22.50 -15.69 5.82
C TRP A 287 22.07 -14.62 6.85
N SER A 288 22.51 -14.72 8.09
CA SER A 288 22.35 -13.68 9.10
C SER A 288 23.68 -13.08 9.50
N GLY A 289 23.69 -11.81 9.91
CA GLY A 289 24.88 -11.15 10.43
C GLY A 289 25.31 -11.62 11.82
N LEU A 290 24.41 -12.29 12.55
CA LEU A 290 24.65 -12.83 13.89
C LEU A 290 24.25 -14.31 13.96
N ASN A 291 25.00 -15.08 14.73
CA ASN A 291 24.70 -16.50 14.98
C ASN A 291 23.87 -16.63 16.27
N ARG A 292 22.53 -16.60 16.16
CA ARG A 292 21.59 -16.64 17.31
C ARG A 292 20.75 -17.91 17.37
N GLY A 293 20.77 -18.75 16.31
CA GLY A 293 19.83 -19.86 16.16
C GLY A 293 18.41 -19.37 15.95
N LEU A 294 17.42 -20.13 16.39
CA LEU A 294 16.01 -19.77 16.23
C LEU A 294 15.66 -18.51 17.03
N VAL A 295 15.41 -17.42 16.33
CA VAL A 295 14.95 -16.14 16.90
C VAL A 295 13.46 -16.23 17.16
N TRP A 296 13.08 -16.25 18.43
CA TRP A 296 11.72 -16.40 18.88
C TRP A 296 11.48 -15.71 20.22
N GLY A 297 10.63 -14.69 20.23
CA GLY A 297 10.33 -13.86 21.40
C GLY A 297 11.33 -12.74 21.64
N GLU A 298 12.24 -12.51 20.73
CA GLU A 298 13.19 -11.40 20.68
C GLU A 298 13.24 -10.80 19.27
N VAL A 299 13.73 -9.55 19.14
CA VAL A 299 13.75 -8.84 17.86
C VAL A 299 14.62 -9.55 16.82
N HIS A 300 14.10 -9.66 15.59
CA HIS A 300 14.78 -10.28 14.47
C HIS A 300 15.96 -9.43 13.97
N ASP A 301 15.74 -8.13 13.78
CA ASP A 301 16.74 -7.21 13.23
C ASP A 301 18.03 -7.20 14.05
N GLU A 302 19.17 -7.42 13.40
CA GLU A 302 20.47 -7.57 14.06
C GLU A 302 20.95 -6.27 14.73
N ASN A 303 20.67 -5.12 14.09
CA ASN A 303 21.04 -3.81 14.66
C ASN A 303 20.16 -3.48 15.86
N ALA A 304 18.85 -3.66 15.74
CA ALA A 304 17.94 -3.45 16.87
C ALA A 304 18.27 -4.38 18.04
N TYR A 305 18.55 -5.66 17.78
CA TYR A 305 19.03 -6.60 18.79
C TYR A 305 20.31 -6.09 19.49
N SER A 306 21.29 -5.65 18.70
CA SER A 306 22.54 -5.13 19.24
C SER A 306 22.39 -3.83 20.05
N LEU A 307 21.31 -3.09 19.80
CA LEU A 307 20.94 -1.88 20.54
C LEU A 307 20.06 -2.17 21.78
N GLY A 308 19.89 -3.46 22.14
CA GLY A 308 19.11 -3.86 23.30
C GLY A 308 17.62 -4.04 23.01
N GLY A 309 17.24 -4.25 21.76
CA GLY A 309 15.87 -4.52 21.33
C GLY A 309 14.99 -3.29 21.17
N VAL A 310 15.50 -2.09 21.40
CA VAL A 310 14.79 -0.82 21.26
C VAL A 310 15.48 0.04 20.22
N ALA A 311 14.89 0.12 19.03
CA ALA A 311 15.46 0.90 17.94
C ALA A 311 14.35 1.57 17.10
N GLY A 312 14.64 2.76 16.57
CA GLY A 312 13.65 3.56 15.84
C GLY A 312 13.19 2.92 14.51
N HIS A 313 13.99 2.02 13.96
CA HIS A 313 13.72 1.38 12.67
C HIS A 313 13.07 -0.01 12.79
N ALA A 314 13.17 -0.69 13.94
CA ALA A 314 12.68 -2.07 14.18
C ALA A 314 12.57 -2.38 15.67
N GLY A 315 11.91 -3.49 16.04
CA GLY A 315 11.87 -4.04 17.40
C GLY A 315 10.53 -3.90 18.12
N VAL A 316 9.53 -3.26 17.52
CA VAL A 316 8.17 -3.27 18.05
C VAL A 316 7.51 -4.61 17.74
N PHE A 317 6.92 -5.22 18.73
CA PHE A 317 6.05 -6.39 18.63
C PHE A 317 4.59 -5.96 18.74
N SER A 318 3.70 -6.58 17.97
CA SER A 318 2.26 -6.29 18.01
C SER A 318 1.41 -7.46 17.51
N CYS A 319 0.10 -7.38 17.72
CA CYS A 319 -0.90 -8.25 17.11
C CYS A 319 -1.75 -7.48 16.09
N ALA A 320 -2.51 -8.22 15.28
CA ALA A 320 -3.30 -7.62 14.20
C ALA A 320 -4.36 -6.64 14.73
N TRP A 321 -4.99 -6.95 15.86
CA TRP A 321 -6.00 -6.09 16.48
C TRP A 321 -5.43 -4.74 16.93
N ASP A 322 -4.26 -4.75 17.61
CA ASP A 322 -3.62 -3.51 18.06
C ASP A 322 -3.19 -2.63 16.87
N LEU A 323 -2.64 -3.23 15.80
CA LEU A 323 -2.33 -2.48 14.58
C LEU A 323 -3.59 -1.92 13.90
N ALA A 324 -4.70 -2.66 13.94
CA ALA A 324 -5.97 -2.14 13.44
C ALA A 324 -6.49 -0.95 14.27
N ILE A 325 -6.27 -0.96 15.61
CA ILE A 325 -6.54 0.20 16.48
C ILE A 325 -5.71 1.41 16.01
N LEU A 326 -4.40 1.24 15.77
CA LEU A 326 -3.54 2.30 15.24
C LEU A 326 -4.05 2.80 13.89
N GLY A 327 -4.35 1.89 12.95
CA GLY A 327 -4.88 2.22 11.63
C GLY A 327 -6.20 3.00 11.72
N ARG A 328 -7.14 2.54 12.56
CA ARG A 328 -8.41 3.26 12.77
C ARG A 328 -8.19 4.62 13.42
N THR A 329 -7.23 4.74 14.35
CA THR A 329 -6.87 6.02 14.97
C THR A 329 -6.45 7.04 13.91
N LEU A 330 -5.59 6.65 12.98
CA LEU A 330 -5.12 7.51 11.90
C LEU A 330 -6.26 7.86 10.93
N LEU A 331 -7.04 6.88 10.50
CA LEU A 331 -8.21 7.11 9.65
C LEU A 331 -9.31 7.96 10.33
N ASN A 332 -9.32 8.03 11.65
CA ASN A 332 -10.17 8.93 12.45
C ASN A 332 -9.50 10.29 12.75
N GLY A 333 -8.44 10.66 12.04
CA GLY A 333 -7.74 11.94 12.26
C GLY A 333 -7.04 12.03 13.60
N GLY A 334 -6.41 10.93 14.03
CA GLY A 334 -5.59 10.85 15.24
C GLY A 334 -6.36 10.56 16.53
N THR A 335 -7.64 10.12 16.43
CA THR A 335 -8.49 9.85 17.61
C THR A 335 -9.03 8.42 17.62
N TYR A 336 -9.17 7.84 18.82
CA TYR A 336 -9.79 6.53 19.05
C TYR A 336 -10.58 6.54 20.35
N GLY A 337 -11.91 6.44 20.28
CA GLY A 337 -12.76 6.60 21.46
C GLY A 337 -12.58 7.97 22.12
N LYS A 338 -12.07 7.98 23.35
CA LYS A 338 -11.78 9.22 24.09
C LYS A 338 -10.33 9.69 23.94
N ALA A 339 -9.45 8.82 23.44
CA ALA A 339 -8.05 9.14 23.27
C ALA A 339 -7.81 9.93 21.98
N ARG A 340 -6.88 10.87 22.04
CA ARG A 340 -6.30 11.56 20.90
C ARG A 340 -4.78 11.49 21.02
N ILE A 341 -4.12 10.98 20.00
CA ILE A 341 -2.66 10.94 19.92
C ILE A 341 -2.09 11.96 18.92
N LEU A 342 -2.88 12.38 17.94
CA LEU A 342 -2.52 13.39 16.93
C LEU A 342 -3.72 14.30 16.62
N ARG A 343 -3.45 15.47 16.04
CA ARG A 343 -4.46 16.32 15.41
C ARG A 343 -4.72 15.84 13.97
N GLN A 344 -5.90 16.15 13.41
CA GLN A 344 -6.28 15.81 12.05
C GLN A 344 -5.25 16.35 11.03
N GLU A 345 -4.85 17.62 11.20
CA GLU A 345 -3.92 18.30 10.30
C GLU A 345 -2.55 17.60 10.27
N THR A 346 -2.14 17.03 11.40
CA THR A 346 -0.88 16.28 11.50
C THR A 346 -0.99 14.92 10.81
N VAL A 347 -2.14 14.24 10.93
CA VAL A 347 -2.38 13.00 10.19
C VAL A 347 -2.42 13.29 8.68
N ASP A 348 -3.10 14.36 8.25
CA ASP A 348 -3.14 14.77 6.85
C ASP A 348 -1.72 15.06 6.32
N LEU A 349 -0.88 15.70 7.14
CA LEU A 349 0.52 15.94 6.81
C LEU A 349 1.32 14.64 6.68
N MET A 350 1.10 13.65 7.57
CA MET A 350 1.76 12.34 7.47
C MET A 350 1.41 11.60 6.17
N PHE A 351 0.22 11.84 5.60
CA PHE A 351 -0.26 11.22 4.37
C PHE A 351 -0.09 12.13 3.14
N THR A 352 0.65 13.23 3.27
CA THR A 352 1.02 14.11 2.16
C THR A 352 2.34 13.63 1.54
N ASP A 353 2.41 13.55 0.21
CA ASP A 353 3.63 13.18 -0.49
C ASP A 353 4.66 14.31 -0.45
N PHE A 354 5.79 14.06 0.18
CA PHE A 354 6.96 14.94 0.23
C PHE A 354 8.01 14.60 -0.84
N ASN A 355 7.82 13.49 -1.54
CA ASN A 355 8.76 12.94 -2.51
C ASN A 355 8.32 13.17 -3.96
N THR A 356 7.58 14.24 -4.23
CA THR A 356 7.07 14.58 -5.59
C THR A 356 8.17 14.67 -6.66
N ALA A 357 9.43 14.87 -6.25
CA ALA A 357 10.59 14.83 -7.14
C ALA A 357 11.07 13.39 -7.48
N PHE A 358 10.52 12.37 -6.84
CA PHE A 358 10.91 10.97 -6.97
C PHE A 358 9.70 10.09 -7.31
N PRO A 359 9.15 10.17 -8.53
CA PRO A 359 7.98 9.38 -8.94
C PRO A 359 8.20 7.87 -8.76
N GLY A 360 7.25 7.18 -8.14
CA GLY A 360 7.33 5.77 -7.76
C GLY A 360 7.88 5.52 -6.34
N ASP A 361 8.39 6.57 -5.69
CA ASP A 361 8.88 6.56 -4.32
C ASP A 361 8.13 7.59 -3.45
N GLU A 362 6.82 7.72 -3.70
CA GLU A 362 5.93 8.62 -2.96
C GLU A 362 5.98 8.29 -1.46
N HIS A 363 6.23 9.30 -0.64
CA HIS A 363 6.46 9.11 0.79
C HIS A 363 5.95 10.28 1.62
N GLY A 364 5.14 9.96 2.62
CA GLY A 364 4.72 10.89 3.66
C GLY A 364 5.68 10.91 4.85
N LEU A 365 5.25 11.46 5.98
CA LEU A 365 6.09 11.46 7.18
C LEU A 365 6.06 10.06 7.83
N GLY A 366 6.99 9.20 7.39
CA GLY A 366 7.17 7.84 7.85
C GLY A 366 6.29 6.80 7.14
N PHE A 367 5.34 7.20 6.30
CA PHE A 367 4.49 6.30 5.52
C PHE A 367 4.95 6.23 4.07
N GLU A 368 5.04 5.01 3.53
CA GLU A 368 5.04 4.80 2.09
C GLU A 368 3.65 5.10 1.55
N LEU A 369 3.57 5.85 0.43
CA LEU A 369 2.31 6.22 -0.21
C LEU A 369 2.23 5.61 -1.60
N TYR A 370 1.01 5.25 -2.07
CA TYR A 370 0.74 4.83 -3.45
C TYR A 370 1.63 3.70 -3.97
N GLN A 371 1.98 2.72 -3.14
CA GLN A 371 2.90 1.64 -3.47
C GLN A 371 2.18 0.38 -3.96
N HIS A 372 1.99 0.22 -5.27
CA HIS A 372 1.30 -0.94 -5.87
C HIS A 372 1.96 -2.28 -5.52
N TRP A 373 3.29 -2.32 -5.33
CA TRP A 373 4.05 -3.54 -5.10
C TRP A 373 3.67 -4.31 -3.82
N TYR A 374 2.96 -3.70 -2.87
CA TYR A 374 2.37 -4.39 -1.72
C TYR A 374 0.94 -3.96 -1.39
N MET A 375 0.51 -2.77 -1.82
CA MET A 375 -0.85 -2.27 -1.63
C MET A 375 -1.82 -2.80 -2.69
N GLY A 376 -1.32 -3.43 -3.78
CA GLY A 376 -2.15 -3.95 -4.86
C GLY A 376 -3.21 -2.93 -5.31
N ALA A 377 -4.44 -3.39 -5.51
CA ALA A 377 -5.55 -2.52 -5.90
C ALA A 377 -6.07 -1.59 -4.79
N MET A 378 -5.55 -1.64 -3.55
CA MET A 378 -5.80 -0.59 -2.55
C MET A 378 -5.01 0.68 -2.84
N ALA A 379 -3.93 0.60 -3.64
CA ALA A 379 -3.08 1.75 -3.94
C ALA A 379 -3.86 2.89 -4.58
N THR A 380 -3.83 4.06 -3.96
CA THR A 380 -4.30 5.34 -4.46
C THR A 380 -3.29 6.41 -4.04
N PRO A 381 -3.28 7.60 -4.63
CA PRO A 381 -2.42 8.69 -4.18
C PRO A 381 -2.56 9.05 -2.70
N ARG A 382 -3.62 8.59 -2.03
CA ARG A 382 -3.88 8.83 -0.61
C ARG A 382 -3.69 7.59 0.27
N THR A 383 -3.48 6.42 -0.32
CA THR A 383 -3.25 5.18 0.43
C THR A 383 -1.88 5.20 1.06
N ALA A 384 -1.84 4.97 2.36
CA ALA A 384 -0.63 4.98 3.17
C ALA A 384 -0.39 3.60 3.80
N GLY A 385 0.86 3.24 3.99
CA GLY A 385 1.19 1.97 4.64
C GLY A 385 2.67 1.80 4.90
N HIS A 386 3.01 0.62 5.36
CA HIS A 386 4.40 0.18 5.52
C HIS A 386 4.48 -1.34 5.56
N THR A 387 5.63 -1.88 5.17
CA THR A 387 5.92 -3.32 5.25
C THR A 387 7.01 -3.61 6.26
N GLY A 388 7.07 -4.85 6.73
CA GLY A 388 8.14 -5.36 7.59
C GLY A 388 8.84 -6.56 6.96
N PHE A 389 10.16 -6.62 7.16
CA PHE A 389 11.03 -7.69 6.62
C PHE A 389 10.56 -9.09 7.05
N THR A 390 10.03 -9.22 8.25
CA THR A 390 9.51 -10.49 8.80
C THR A 390 8.27 -11.02 8.10
N GLY A 391 7.60 -10.22 7.25
CA GLY A 391 6.37 -10.60 6.54
C GLY A 391 5.14 -9.81 6.96
N THR A 392 5.32 -8.76 7.73
CA THR A 392 4.24 -7.90 8.24
C THR A 392 3.92 -6.73 7.30
N SER A 393 2.69 -6.22 7.37
CA SER A 393 2.28 -4.98 6.69
C SER A 393 1.00 -4.39 7.28
N ILE A 394 0.84 -3.09 7.10
CA ILE A 394 -0.39 -2.34 7.30
C ILE A 394 -0.65 -1.45 6.08
N VAL A 395 -1.90 -1.40 5.62
CA VAL A 395 -2.36 -0.53 4.53
C VAL A 395 -3.62 0.19 4.97
N LEU A 396 -3.63 1.50 4.80
CA LEU A 396 -4.73 2.40 5.17
C LEU A 396 -5.18 3.16 3.92
N ASP A 397 -6.44 3.04 3.56
CA ASP A 397 -7.04 3.77 2.45
C ASP A 397 -8.10 4.77 2.95
N PRO A 398 -7.76 6.05 3.09
CA PRO A 398 -8.70 7.09 3.50
C PRO A 398 -9.84 7.30 2.48
N THR A 399 -9.63 6.94 1.20
CA THR A 399 -10.63 7.14 0.14
C THR A 399 -11.84 6.24 0.32
N THR A 400 -11.62 5.01 0.76
CA THR A 400 -12.68 4.03 1.01
C THR A 400 -12.94 3.78 2.50
N ASP A 401 -12.20 4.46 3.38
CA ASP A 401 -12.22 4.27 4.85
C ASP A 401 -11.94 2.82 5.24
N SER A 402 -11.03 2.14 4.50
CA SER A 402 -10.67 0.74 4.72
C SER A 402 -9.23 0.57 5.22
N PHE A 403 -8.99 -0.53 5.92
CA PHE A 403 -7.68 -0.88 6.47
C PHE A 403 -7.43 -2.38 6.38
N LEU A 404 -6.16 -2.73 6.14
CA LEU A 404 -5.68 -4.10 6.05
C LEU A 404 -4.43 -4.27 6.92
N VAL A 405 -4.40 -5.32 7.71
CA VAL A 405 -3.22 -5.78 8.44
C VAL A 405 -2.92 -7.23 8.02
N VAL A 406 -1.70 -7.47 7.57
CA VAL A 406 -1.19 -8.81 7.29
C VAL A 406 0.05 -9.02 8.15
N LEU A 407 -0.01 -9.95 9.09
CA LEU A 407 1.11 -10.33 9.95
C LEU A 407 1.52 -11.75 9.62
N GLY A 408 2.59 -11.90 8.84
CA GLY A 408 3.15 -13.20 8.47
C GLY A 408 4.56 -13.37 9.03
N ASN A 409 5.02 -14.62 9.16
CA ASN A 409 6.39 -14.98 9.52
C ASN A 409 7.17 -15.48 8.30
N SER A 410 7.31 -14.63 7.27
CA SER A 410 7.87 -14.99 5.96
C SER A 410 9.36 -15.37 5.97
N VAL A 411 10.08 -15.03 7.04
CA VAL A 411 11.49 -15.41 7.24
C VAL A 411 11.65 -16.67 8.11
N HIS A 412 10.55 -17.35 8.44
CA HIS A 412 10.59 -18.59 9.21
C HIS A 412 10.55 -19.83 8.29
N PRO A 413 11.63 -20.65 8.21
CA PRO A 413 12.80 -20.65 9.08
C PRO A 413 13.97 -19.79 8.60
N VAL A 414 13.98 -19.29 7.36
CA VAL A 414 15.13 -18.58 6.78
C VAL A 414 14.70 -17.49 5.80
N ARG A 415 15.41 -16.34 5.84
CA ARG A 415 15.13 -15.17 4.99
C ARG A 415 15.28 -15.41 3.49
N THR A 416 16.08 -16.40 3.09
CA THR A 416 16.36 -16.68 1.68
C THR A 416 15.21 -17.38 0.96
N TRP A 417 14.20 -17.91 1.67
CA TRP A 417 13.08 -18.59 1.03
C TRP A 417 12.14 -17.62 0.32
N ARG A 418 11.85 -16.50 0.94
CA ARG A 418 10.93 -15.51 0.37
C ARG A 418 11.27 -14.06 0.77
N SER A 419 11.22 -13.19 -0.23
CA SER A 419 11.40 -11.75 -0.06
C SER A 419 10.30 -10.92 -0.74
N GLY A 420 9.44 -11.55 -1.52
CA GLY A 420 8.44 -10.85 -2.32
C GLY A 420 7.19 -10.44 -1.55
N SER A 421 6.25 -9.78 -2.25
CA SER A 421 5.03 -9.18 -1.69
C SER A 421 3.73 -9.83 -2.16
N ALA A 422 3.77 -10.96 -2.87
CA ALA A 422 2.58 -11.59 -3.44
C ALA A 422 1.44 -11.81 -2.42
N PRO A 423 1.68 -12.29 -1.18
CA PRO A 423 0.60 -12.41 -0.21
C PRO A 423 -0.03 -11.08 0.19
N ARG A 424 0.77 -10.01 0.30
CA ARG A 424 0.30 -8.65 0.62
C ARG A 424 -0.54 -8.08 -0.52
N VAL A 425 -0.04 -8.21 -1.76
CA VAL A 425 -0.73 -7.76 -2.98
C VAL A 425 -2.07 -8.47 -3.14
N ALA A 426 -2.12 -9.80 -2.97
CA ALA A 426 -3.36 -10.58 -3.07
C ALA A 426 -4.39 -10.13 -2.03
N ALA A 427 -3.98 -10.02 -0.75
CA ALA A 427 -4.86 -9.58 0.33
C ALA A 427 -5.38 -8.15 0.10
N ALA A 428 -4.52 -7.21 -0.26
CA ALA A 428 -4.88 -5.82 -0.51
C ALA A 428 -5.79 -5.67 -1.75
N THR A 429 -5.52 -6.43 -2.81
CA THR A 429 -6.35 -6.43 -4.01
C THR A 429 -7.75 -6.95 -3.73
N ASN A 430 -7.88 -8.05 -2.98
CA ASN A 430 -9.19 -8.59 -2.61
C ASN A 430 -9.96 -7.62 -1.70
N LEU A 431 -9.32 -6.97 -0.74
CA LEU A 431 -10.01 -5.97 0.09
C LEU A 431 -10.46 -4.76 -0.74
N ALA A 432 -9.63 -4.26 -1.66
CA ALA A 432 -10.03 -3.17 -2.55
C ALA A 432 -11.26 -3.55 -3.39
N ARG A 433 -11.29 -4.77 -3.92
CA ARG A 433 -12.41 -5.31 -4.71
C ARG A 433 -13.65 -5.60 -3.87
N ALA A 434 -13.48 -5.85 -2.58
CA ALA A 434 -14.61 -5.98 -1.65
C ALA A 434 -15.39 -4.68 -1.45
N VAL A 435 -14.82 -3.51 -1.77
CA VAL A 435 -15.56 -2.23 -1.74
C VAL A 435 -16.40 -2.12 -3.01
N PRO A 436 -17.75 -2.12 -2.93
CA PRO A 436 -18.60 -2.15 -4.12
C PRO A 436 -18.50 -0.86 -4.95
N VAL A 437 -18.57 -1.00 -6.27
CA VAL A 437 -18.79 0.10 -7.24
C VAL A 437 -20.24 0.03 -7.70
N ARG A 438 -21.13 0.70 -6.97
CA ARG A 438 -22.54 0.66 -7.29
C ARG A 438 -22.83 1.30 -8.65
N PRO A 439 -23.75 0.73 -9.46
CA PRO A 439 -24.13 1.31 -10.74
C PRO A 439 -24.51 2.80 -10.61
N ALA A 440 -24.10 3.61 -11.59
CA ALA A 440 -24.45 5.02 -11.67
C ALA A 440 -25.95 5.19 -12.00
N ARG A 441 -26.53 4.23 -12.73
CA ARG A 441 -27.92 4.20 -13.15
C ARG A 441 -28.49 2.79 -13.11
N GLY A 442 -29.78 2.67 -12.81
CA GLY A 442 -30.46 1.38 -12.86
C GLY A 442 -29.93 0.36 -11.84
N ARG A 443 -29.79 -0.88 -12.27
CA ARG A 443 -29.44 -2.02 -11.42
C ARG A 443 -28.10 -2.65 -11.71
N THR A 444 -27.52 -2.39 -12.88
CA THR A 444 -26.28 -2.99 -13.36
C THR A 444 -25.47 -1.97 -14.11
N SER A 445 -24.14 -2.09 -14.04
CA SER A 445 -23.18 -1.44 -14.91
C SER A 445 -22.33 -2.49 -15.61
N TRP A 446 -21.64 -2.17 -16.68
CA TRP A 446 -20.68 -3.04 -17.32
C TRP A 446 -19.32 -2.93 -16.63
N PHE A 447 -18.75 -4.07 -16.25
CA PHE A 447 -17.45 -4.19 -15.58
C PHE A 447 -16.45 -4.91 -16.46
N SER A 448 -15.26 -4.33 -16.63
CA SER A 448 -14.20 -4.82 -17.52
C SER A 448 -13.49 -6.09 -17.05
N GLY A 449 -13.75 -6.56 -15.82
CA GLY A 449 -12.89 -7.54 -15.18
C GLY A 449 -11.56 -6.93 -14.69
N THR A 450 -10.74 -7.76 -14.04
CA THR A 450 -9.45 -7.40 -13.47
C THR A 450 -8.40 -8.49 -13.65
N THR A 451 -8.52 -9.31 -14.69
CA THR A 451 -7.56 -10.36 -15.00
C THR A 451 -6.34 -9.76 -15.69
N ASN A 452 -5.14 -10.07 -15.18
CA ASN A 452 -3.88 -9.63 -15.78
C ASN A 452 -3.63 -10.26 -17.14
N ALA A 453 -2.85 -9.60 -18.00
CA ALA A 453 -2.47 -10.03 -19.34
C ALA A 453 -3.67 -10.37 -20.25
N THR A 454 -4.70 -9.54 -20.18
CA THR A 454 -5.94 -9.75 -20.98
C THR A 454 -6.30 -8.52 -21.81
N THR A 455 -7.18 -8.78 -22.77
CA THR A 455 -7.90 -7.74 -23.51
C THR A 455 -9.39 -8.06 -23.46
N ALA A 456 -10.16 -7.12 -22.93
CA ALA A 456 -11.62 -7.22 -22.85
C ALA A 456 -12.29 -6.15 -23.72
N THR A 457 -13.40 -6.48 -24.39
CA THR A 457 -14.11 -5.54 -25.26
C THR A 457 -15.61 -5.51 -24.95
N LEU A 458 -16.20 -4.30 -25.03
CA LEU A 458 -17.63 -4.05 -24.91
C LEU A 458 -18.06 -3.21 -26.10
N ALA A 459 -18.76 -3.80 -27.05
CA ALA A 459 -19.14 -3.16 -28.31
C ALA A 459 -20.63 -2.83 -28.37
N LEU A 460 -20.97 -1.63 -28.79
CA LEU A 460 -22.33 -1.27 -29.16
C LEU A 460 -22.67 -1.88 -30.52
N PRO A 461 -23.96 -2.15 -30.80
CA PRO A 461 -24.37 -2.63 -32.14
C PRO A 461 -24.02 -1.58 -33.22
N PRO A 462 -23.87 -2.00 -34.47
CA PRO A 462 -23.71 -1.04 -35.58
C PRO A 462 -24.87 -0.03 -35.63
N LEU A 463 -24.52 1.27 -35.74
CA LEU A 463 -25.45 2.38 -35.74
C LEU A 463 -25.34 3.17 -37.04
N ASP A 464 -26.47 3.63 -37.59
CA ASP A 464 -26.51 4.59 -38.69
C ASP A 464 -26.61 6.01 -38.07
N THR A 465 -25.45 6.67 -37.90
CA THR A 465 -25.38 8.02 -37.34
C THR A 465 -25.66 9.11 -38.40
N GLY A 466 -25.81 8.73 -39.68
CA GLY A 466 -26.25 9.62 -40.74
C GLY A 466 -25.34 10.84 -40.97
N ALA A 467 -25.94 11.97 -41.36
CA ALA A 467 -25.25 13.17 -41.78
C ALA A 467 -25.18 14.29 -40.74
N GLY A 468 -25.48 14.01 -39.46
CA GLY A 468 -25.45 15.02 -38.39
C GLY A 468 -24.44 14.70 -37.28
N PRO A 469 -23.96 15.71 -36.55
CA PRO A 469 -23.02 15.47 -35.43
C PRO A 469 -23.67 14.59 -34.36
N ALA A 470 -23.09 13.43 -34.14
CA ALA A 470 -23.54 12.50 -33.10
C ALA A 470 -22.56 12.48 -31.93
N ARG A 471 -23.08 12.18 -30.73
CA ARG A 471 -22.27 12.07 -29.52
C ARG A 471 -22.66 10.87 -28.68
N LEU A 472 -21.64 10.24 -28.10
CA LEU A 472 -21.79 9.26 -27.02
C LEU A 472 -21.84 10.00 -25.68
N ARG A 473 -22.74 9.61 -24.81
CA ARG A 473 -22.76 9.96 -23.40
C ARG A 473 -22.87 8.72 -22.56
N CYS A 474 -22.12 8.65 -21.44
CA CYS A 474 -22.25 7.59 -20.46
C CYS A 474 -21.69 8.06 -19.10
N ALA A 475 -21.83 7.24 -18.08
CA ALA A 475 -21.04 7.30 -16.87
C ALA A 475 -19.84 6.35 -17.01
N LEU A 476 -18.66 6.82 -16.60
CA LEU A 476 -17.42 6.08 -16.61
C LEU A 476 -16.78 6.14 -15.23
N TRP A 477 -16.35 4.99 -14.72
CA TRP A 477 -15.55 4.85 -13.51
C TRP A 477 -14.34 3.98 -13.82
N TRP A 478 -13.14 4.37 -13.39
CA TRP A 478 -11.94 3.55 -13.57
C TRP A 478 -10.97 3.73 -12.43
N ASP A 479 -10.24 2.65 -12.13
CA ASP A 479 -9.12 2.61 -11.19
C ASP A 479 -8.19 1.49 -11.66
N THR A 480 -7.17 1.85 -12.40
CA THR A 480 -6.30 0.94 -13.13
C THR A 480 -4.84 1.23 -12.82
N GLU A 481 -3.93 0.32 -13.13
CA GLU A 481 -2.51 0.62 -13.02
C GLU A 481 -2.12 1.75 -13.98
N PRO A 482 -1.51 2.84 -13.46
CA PRO A 482 -1.15 3.98 -14.30
C PRO A 482 -0.22 3.57 -15.44
N GLN A 483 -0.54 3.98 -16.68
CA GLN A 483 0.24 3.78 -17.91
C GLN A 483 0.38 2.31 -18.37
N SER A 484 0.07 1.33 -17.55
CA SER A 484 0.15 -0.11 -17.86
C SER A 484 -1.21 -0.67 -18.26
N ASP A 485 -2.26 -0.36 -17.49
CA ASP A 485 -3.62 -0.79 -17.78
C ASP A 485 -4.40 0.34 -18.45
N LEU A 486 -4.90 0.08 -19.66
CA LEU A 486 -5.45 1.12 -20.53
C LEU A 486 -6.88 0.80 -20.95
N LEU A 487 -7.77 1.76 -20.77
CA LEU A 487 -9.13 1.75 -21.28
C LEU A 487 -9.22 2.66 -22.51
N PHE A 488 -9.60 2.10 -23.66
CA PHE A 488 -9.77 2.81 -24.91
C PHE A 488 -11.25 2.95 -25.29
N LEU A 489 -11.64 4.11 -25.80
CA LEU A 489 -12.87 4.26 -26.58
C LEU A 489 -12.48 4.31 -28.05
N GLU A 490 -13.02 3.41 -28.85
CA GLU A 490 -12.67 3.23 -30.26
C GLU A 490 -13.90 3.16 -31.15
N SER A 491 -13.75 3.57 -32.40
CA SER A 491 -14.79 3.49 -33.45
C SER A 491 -14.30 2.75 -34.67
N SER A 492 -15.22 2.06 -35.35
CA SER A 492 -15.02 1.45 -36.65
C SER A 492 -16.16 1.84 -37.60
N THR A 493 -15.82 2.06 -38.87
CA THR A 493 -16.78 2.33 -39.96
C THR A 493 -16.70 1.30 -41.08
N ASP A 494 -15.95 0.20 -40.85
CA ASP A 494 -15.64 -0.87 -41.78
C ASP A 494 -15.88 -2.27 -41.14
N ASP A 495 -16.97 -2.40 -40.36
CA ASP A 495 -17.39 -3.62 -39.71
C ASP A 495 -16.35 -4.24 -38.76
N GLY A 496 -15.52 -3.41 -38.13
CA GLY A 496 -14.51 -3.83 -37.17
C GLY A 496 -13.19 -4.26 -37.80
N ALA A 497 -13.00 -4.04 -39.12
CA ALA A 497 -11.74 -4.34 -39.78
C ALA A 497 -10.61 -3.39 -39.30
N THR A 498 -10.93 -2.11 -39.09
CA THR A 498 -10.02 -1.14 -38.47
C THR A 498 -10.70 -0.35 -37.35
N TRP A 499 -9.90 0.08 -36.38
CA TRP A 499 -10.38 0.83 -35.21
C TRP A 499 -9.59 2.13 -35.05
N GLN A 500 -10.30 3.21 -34.80
CA GLN A 500 -9.73 4.54 -34.56
C GLN A 500 -10.09 5.00 -33.15
N PRO A 501 -9.15 5.65 -32.42
CA PRO A 501 -9.45 6.21 -31.12
C PRO A 501 -10.51 7.32 -31.23
N VAL A 502 -11.41 7.39 -30.27
CA VAL A 502 -12.42 8.43 -30.17
C VAL A 502 -12.07 9.31 -28.95
N PRO A 503 -11.61 10.55 -29.17
CA PRO A 503 -11.38 11.51 -28.09
C PRO A 503 -12.64 11.73 -27.26
N PHE A 504 -12.48 11.89 -25.95
CA PHE A 504 -13.60 12.14 -25.05
C PHE A 504 -13.21 13.11 -23.92
N THR A 505 -14.23 13.70 -23.30
CA THR A 505 -14.11 14.53 -22.10
C THR A 505 -14.80 13.85 -20.95
N THR A 506 -14.20 13.85 -19.77
CA THR A 506 -14.81 13.38 -18.52
C THR A 506 -14.94 14.52 -17.52
N VAL A 507 -15.98 14.44 -16.66
CA VAL A 507 -16.20 15.41 -15.60
C VAL A 507 -16.60 14.67 -14.32
N ALA A 508 -15.73 14.73 -13.30
CA ALA A 508 -16.06 14.26 -11.96
C ALA A 508 -16.98 15.26 -11.23
N PRO A 509 -17.74 14.83 -10.23
CA PRO A 509 -18.57 15.74 -9.44
C PRO A 509 -17.75 16.84 -8.75
N GLY A 510 -18.01 18.10 -9.12
CA GLY A 510 -17.32 19.26 -8.53
C GLY A 510 -15.94 19.57 -9.11
N GLU A 511 -15.53 18.88 -10.19
CA GLU A 511 -14.24 19.10 -10.85
C GLU A 511 -14.41 19.72 -12.25
N GLU A 512 -13.35 20.30 -12.74
CA GLU A 512 -13.26 20.81 -14.11
C GLU A 512 -13.21 19.66 -15.12
N PRO A 513 -13.65 19.88 -16.37
CA PRO A 513 -13.57 18.87 -17.43
C PRO A 513 -12.13 18.43 -17.71
N GLN A 514 -11.92 17.11 -17.82
CA GLN A 514 -10.66 16.50 -18.22
C GLN A 514 -10.77 15.98 -19.66
N GLU A 515 -9.86 16.41 -20.51
CA GLU A 515 -9.77 15.97 -21.91
C GLU A 515 -8.92 14.70 -22.04
N HIS A 516 -9.40 13.76 -22.87
CA HIS A 516 -8.73 12.52 -23.22
C HIS A 516 -8.51 12.46 -24.75
N PRO A 517 -7.55 13.23 -25.30
CA PRO A 517 -7.38 13.41 -26.76
C PRO A 517 -6.98 12.12 -27.47
N ALA A 518 -6.33 11.19 -26.79
CA ALA A 518 -5.98 9.88 -27.31
C ALA A 518 -7.12 8.84 -27.26
N GLY A 519 -8.31 9.22 -26.75
CA GLY A 519 -9.40 8.28 -26.51
C GLY A 519 -9.10 7.24 -25.45
N THR A 520 -8.24 7.58 -24.48
CA THR A 520 -7.70 6.62 -23.50
C THR A 520 -7.85 7.14 -22.07
N ALA A 521 -8.24 6.26 -21.13
CA ALA A 521 -8.20 6.51 -19.71
C ALA A 521 -7.32 5.45 -19.01
N THR A 522 -6.57 5.87 -17.98
CA THR A 522 -5.68 5.03 -17.18
C THR A 522 -5.46 5.66 -15.80
N GLY A 523 -4.96 4.86 -14.85
CA GLY A 523 -4.63 5.32 -13.51
C GLY A 523 -5.85 5.52 -12.63
N TRP A 524 -5.72 6.42 -11.67
CA TRP A 524 -6.72 6.65 -10.64
C TRP A 524 -7.67 7.79 -11.01
N SER A 525 -8.98 7.53 -10.99
CA SER A 525 -10.03 8.49 -11.34
C SER A 525 -10.76 9.10 -10.12
N GLY A 526 -10.18 9.02 -8.92
CA GLY A 526 -10.86 9.48 -7.70
C GLY A 526 -11.85 8.48 -7.11
N ARG A 527 -12.03 7.31 -7.74
CA ARG A 527 -13.04 6.29 -7.36
C ARG A 527 -14.47 6.84 -7.32
N VAL A 528 -14.77 7.72 -8.25
CA VAL A 528 -16.09 8.32 -8.46
C VAL A 528 -16.55 8.16 -9.90
N TRP A 529 -17.87 8.20 -10.13
CA TRP A 529 -18.43 8.17 -11.46
C TRP A 529 -18.24 9.53 -12.15
N HIS A 530 -17.62 9.52 -13.32
CA HIS A 530 -17.48 10.66 -14.21
C HIS A 530 -18.61 10.68 -15.25
N ARG A 531 -19.10 11.84 -15.61
CA ARG A 531 -19.88 12.02 -16.83
C ARG A 531 -18.92 12.07 -18.00
N LEU A 532 -19.18 11.25 -19.03
CA LEU A 532 -18.39 11.23 -20.26
C LEU A 532 -19.21 11.77 -21.43
N VAL A 533 -18.56 12.55 -22.27
CA VAL A 533 -19.07 12.98 -23.58
C VAL A 533 -17.98 12.78 -24.63
N ALA A 534 -18.32 12.12 -25.75
CA ALA A 534 -17.45 11.96 -26.92
C ALA A 534 -18.21 12.33 -28.18
N GLN A 535 -17.60 13.09 -29.08
CA GLN A 535 -18.08 13.27 -30.46
C GLN A 535 -17.72 12.02 -31.25
N VAL A 536 -18.69 11.41 -31.90
CA VAL A 536 -18.47 10.17 -32.66
C VAL A 536 -18.54 10.41 -34.16
N PRO A 537 -17.82 9.61 -34.96
CA PRO A 537 -17.85 9.75 -36.41
C PRO A 537 -19.25 9.64 -37.00
N GLN A 538 -19.47 10.33 -38.11
CA GLN A 538 -20.66 10.20 -38.93
C GLN A 538 -20.42 9.10 -39.95
N ALA A 539 -21.24 8.08 -39.94
CA ALA A 539 -21.15 6.96 -40.86
C ALA A 539 -22.50 6.23 -40.96
N PRO A 540 -22.82 5.66 -42.13
CA PRO A 540 -24.01 4.81 -42.29
C PRO A 540 -23.92 3.51 -41.46
N ARG A 541 -22.69 3.16 -41.04
CA ARG A 541 -22.44 1.97 -40.20
C ARG A 541 -21.29 2.24 -39.28
N LEU A 542 -21.60 2.75 -38.09
CA LEU A 542 -20.65 3.06 -37.01
C LEU A 542 -20.75 2.01 -35.91
N THR A 543 -19.63 1.39 -35.54
CA THR A 543 -19.51 0.58 -34.34
C THR A 543 -18.62 1.30 -33.35
N LEU A 544 -19.04 1.39 -32.08
CA LEU A 544 -18.25 1.91 -30.97
C LEU A 544 -17.91 0.78 -30.02
N ARG A 545 -16.69 0.77 -29.47
CA ARG A 545 -16.31 -0.17 -28.43
C ARG A 545 -15.47 0.45 -27.34
N TRP A 546 -15.58 -0.09 -26.15
CA TRP A 546 -14.60 -0.01 -25.11
C TRP A 546 -13.66 -1.20 -25.23
N ARG A 547 -12.35 -0.94 -25.17
CA ARG A 547 -11.33 -1.97 -25.10
C ARG A 547 -10.47 -1.73 -23.90
N TYR A 548 -10.43 -2.69 -22.97
CA TYR A 548 -9.61 -2.64 -21.77
C TYR A 548 -8.48 -3.64 -21.89
N THR A 549 -7.23 -3.19 -21.69
CA THR A 549 -6.02 -4.02 -21.76
C THR A 549 -5.27 -3.94 -20.45
N THR A 550 -4.80 -5.07 -19.96
CA THR A 550 -3.99 -5.18 -18.75
C THR A 550 -2.65 -5.84 -19.04
N ASP A 551 -1.61 -5.44 -18.31
CA ASP A 551 -0.32 -6.12 -18.35
C ASP A 551 -0.28 -7.35 -17.42
N ARG A 552 0.94 -7.82 -17.05
CA ARG A 552 1.12 -9.03 -16.23
C ARG A 552 1.23 -8.76 -14.74
N LEU A 553 1.31 -7.50 -14.30
CA LEU A 553 1.71 -7.16 -12.94
C LEU A 553 0.50 -6.88 -12.03
N TYR A 554 0.00 -5.67 -11.99
CA TYR A 554 -0.98 -5.24 -10.99
C TYR A 554 -2.22 -4.72 -11.68
N ALA A 555 -3.26 -5.53 -11.81
CA ALA A 555 -4.56 -4.97 -12.17
C ALA A 555 -5.13 -4.20 -10.97
N GLY A 556 -5.60 -2.99 -11.21
CA GLY A 556 -6.35 -2.18 -10.26
C GLY A 556 -7.73 -2.77 -9.98
N ARG A 557 -8.73 -1.90 -9.86
CA ARG A 557 -10.14 -2.28 -9.70
C ARG A 557 -10.89 -2.33 -11.04
N GLY A 558 -10.18 -2.13 -12.18
CA GLY A 558 -10.73 -2.16 -13.52
C GLY A 558 -11.55 -0.92 -13.88
N ALA A 559 -12.42 -1.07 -14.87
CA ALA A 559 -13.28 -0.02 -15.39
C ALA A 559 -14.74 -0.43 -15.40
N TYR A 560 -15.62 0.57 -15.18
CA TYR A 560 -17.06 0.40 -15.24
C TYR A 560 -17.66 1.43 -16.19
N VAL A 561 -18.61 0.99 -17.01
CA VAL A 561 -19.38 1.84 -17.94
C VAL A 561 -20.85 1.65 -17.69
N ASP A 562 -21.62 2.74 -17.68
CA ASP A 562 -23.05 2.68 -17.38
C ASP A 562 -23.85 3.76 -18.13
N GLY A 563 -25.05 3.42 -18.56
CA GLY A 563 -26.01 4.34 -19.15
C GLY A 563 -25.54 4.94 -20.47
N GLN A 564 -24.96 4.11 -21.37
CA GLN A 564 -24.49 4.52 -22.68
C GLN A 564 -25.63 4.96 -23.58
N ARG A 565 -25.48 6.15 -24.19
CA ARG A 565 -26.45 6.72 -25.10
C ARG A 565 -25.75 7.42 -26.26
N VAL A 566 -26.14 7.07 -27.49
CA VAL A 566 -25.68 7.72 -28.72
C VAL A 566 -26.82 8.52 -29.32
N GLU A 567 -26.62 9.82 -29.51
CA GLU A 567 -27.68 10.75 -29.94
C GLU A 567 -27.15 11.87 -30.83
N SER A 568 -28.06 12.46 -31.66
CA SER A 568 -27.83 13.67 -32.43
C SER A 568 -29.11 14.54 -32.37
N GLY A 569 -29.04 15.69 -31.68
CA GLY A 569 -30.22 16.48 -31.36
C GLY A 569 -31.25 15.63 -30.61
N ASP A 570 -32.48 15.55 -31.15
CA ASP A 570 -33.57 14.75 -30.57
C ASP A 570 -33.55 13.29 -31.04
N ARG A 571 -32.71 12.94 -32.02
CA ARG A 571 -32.60 11.58 -32.53
C ARG A 571 -31.68 10.73 -31.65
N VAL A 572 -32.23 9.62 -31.13
CA VAL A 572 -31.52 8.63 -30.34
C VAL A 572 -31.26 7.40 -31.20
N PHE A 573 -29.97 7.09 -31.43
CA PHE A 573 -29.53 5.92 -32.21
C PHE A 573 -29.40 4.67 -31.34
N PHE A 574 -29.01 4.86 -30.09
CA PHE A 574 -28.82 3.82 -29.09
C PHE A 574 -29.10 4.38 -27.69
N ASP A 575 -29.75 3.61 -26.84
CA ASP A 575 -29.98 3.96 -25.45
C ASP A 575 -29.98 2.67 -24.60
N GLU A 576 -28.93 2.48 -23.80
CA GLU A 576 -28.77 1.31 -22.92
C GLU A 576 -29.95 1.12 -21.95
N ALA A 577 -30.66 2.21 -21.59
CA ALA A 577 -31.86 2.12 -20.77
C ALA A 577 -33.03 1.38 -21.47
N ARG A 578 -32.95 1.19 -22.78
CA ARG A 578 -33.93 0.41 -23.55
C ARG A 578 -33.50 -1.05 -23.59
N PRO A 579 -34.30 -2.01 -23.07
CA PRO A 579 -33.91 -3.41 -23.05
C PRO A 579 -33.57 -4.00 -24.44
N ALA A 580 -34.24 -3.53 -25.50
CA ALA A 580 -33.95 -3.95 -26.86
C ALA A 580 -32.58 -3.49 -27.38
N ASP A 581 -32.10 -2.32 -26.96
CA ASP A 581 -30.77 -1.82 -27.29
C ASP A 581 -29.71 -2.50 -26.43
N ALA A 582 -29.94 -2.59 -25.12
CA ALA A 582 -29.02 -3.24 -24.18
C ALA A 582 -28.73 -4.71 -24.55
N ALA A 583 -29.77 -5.45 -25.02
CA ALA A 583 -29.61 -6.84 -25.45
C ALA A 583 -28.73 -7.05 -26.71
N ARG A 584 -28.36 -5.96 -27.39
CA ARG A 584 -27.51 -5.97 -28.60
C ARG A 584 -26.04 -5.63 -28.31
N ILE A 585 -25.72 -5.31 -27.06
CA ILE A 585 -24.34 -5.07 -26.65
C ILE A 585 -23.57 -6.40 -26.72
N GLU A 586 -22.42 -6.38 -27.36
CA GLU A 586 -21.50 -7.52 -27.43
C GLU A 586 -20.38 -7.33 -26.38
N ALA A 587 -20.29 -8.27 -25.44
CA ALA A 587 -19.32 -8.24 -24.34
C ALA A 587 -18.39 -9.44 -24.42
N VAL A 588 -17.08 -9.19 -24.48
CA VAL A 588 -16.03 -10.20 -24.38
C VAL A 588 -15.12 -9.79 -23.23
N GLY A 589 -15.12 -10.58 -22.15
CA GLY A 589 -14.39 -10.27 -20.93
C GLY A 589 -15.06 -9.20 -20.03
N TRP A 590 -16.09 -8.50 -20.53
CA TRP A 590 -16.94 -7.62 -19.71
C TRP A 590 -18.15 -8.38 -19.17
N VAL A 591 -18.57 -8.04 -17.98
CA VAL A 591 -19.73 -8.65 -17.31
C VAL A 591 -20.66 -7.57 -16.75
N ALA A 592 -21.96 -7.88 -16.68
CA ALA A 592 -22.90 -7.03 -15.98
C ALA A 592 -22.67 -7.16 -14.45
N SER A 593 -22.33 -6.05 -13.80
CA SER A 593 -22.11 -5.96 -12.35
C SER A 593 -23.27 -5.25 -11.66
N ARG A 594 -23.60 -5.69 -10.47
CA ARG A 594 -24.56 -5.03 -9.56
C ARG A 594 -23.87 -4.30 -8.40
N ASP A 595 -22.58 -4.50 -8.31
CA ASP A 595 -21.72 -4.03 -7.22
C ASP A 595 -20.80 -2.94 -7.71
#